data_6fbbc5fa47962d43195556053b709a52
#
_entry.id   6fbbc5fa47962d43195556053b709a52
#
_cell.length_a   1.000
_cell.length_b   1.000
_cell.length_c   1.000
_cell.angle_alpha   90.00
_cell.angle_beta   90.00
_cell.angle_gamma   90.00
#
_symmetry.space_group_name_H-M   'P 1'
#
loop_
_entity.id
_entity.type
_entity.pdbx_description
1 polymer ?
#
loop_
_entity_poly.entity_id
_entity_poly.type
_entity_poly.pdbx_seq_one_letter_code
_entity_poly.pdbx_strand_id
1 'polypeptide(L)'
;MNTSRNSILLIPNSNRADRRLLRCFSVLAALLILIGGFLPGIAEAQLQSSTSGNPQSIRLGEAIVVPGSAEALVPVYLTSEVEIATWQMGLEYDELLLSLVDVEFTGTESDPLNPILIPTLNQNSNLSGFQVIYPGPEYFPSGEGVLAALLRFQWIGTTPIPSPSGLSTPINLVDLETLPISMTSPSGLVTTPETQPGSVVIHDYPLILVEESTAPLTAENFLVPVRAWTSDSASTFMMGLEYDELLMTQFIIDGSDADRLSNGNWNLTIETTPAGAICTLETATPLPPLNGEILGYLRIDRPSNQPGQPGWGPWTIGLTPADCEIDGNPVTYLEPGSMTWVSWFMRGDANLDSNLDIADAETILGACYLGNPVDCQDAADTNDDGALDISDVVSVLQFLFSGSPSPPAPYPDVGYDPTPDLLDCE
;
A
#
# COMPACT_ATOMS: atom_id res chain seq x y z
N MET A 1 31.35 20.71 -21.28
CA MET A 1 31.68 20.24 -19.94
C MET A 1 30.55 19.32 -19.54
N ASN A 2 30.82 18.02 -19.45
CA ASN A 2 29.82 16.97 -19.23
C ASN A 2 29.55 16.89 -17.73
N THR A 3 28.38 17.30 -17.29
CA THR A 3 27.85 16.91 -15.99
C THR A 3 27.01 15.66 -16.20
N SER A 4 27.52 14.54 -15.75
CA SER A 4 26.80 13.29 -15.69
C SER A 4 25.66 13.44 -14.67
N ARG A 5 24.44 13.51 -15.15
CA ARG A 5 23.25 13.30 -14.33
C ARG A 5 23.25 11.83 -13.92
N ASN A 6 23.39 11.56 -12.64
CA ASN A 6 23.01 10.26 -12.07
C ASN A 6 21.47 10.21 -12.06
N SER A 7 20.91 9.79 -13.20
CA SER A 7 19.52 9.35 -13.21
C SER A 7 19.44 8.07 -12.40
N ILE A 8 18.80 8.12 -11.24
CA ILE A 8 18.27 6.93 -10.58
C ILE A 8 17.26 6.35 -11.56
N LEU A 9 17.61 5.23 -12.17
CA LEU A 9 16.69 4.44 -12.97
C LEU A 9 15.62 3.90 -12.00
N LEU A 10 14.48 4.55 -11.92
CA LEU A 10 13.28 3.91 -11.43
C LEU A 10 12.99 2.77 -12.40
N ILE A 11 13.12 1.54 -11.93
CA ILE A 11 12.76 0.35 -12.69
C ILE A 11 11.25 0.45 -12.91
N PRO A 12 10.77 0.64 -14.15
CA PRO A 12 9.34 0.56 -14.39
C PRO A 12 8.91 -0.86 -14.04
N ASN A 13 7.77 -0.97 -13.35
CA ASN A 13 7.18 -2.25 -12.99
C ASN A 13 7.07 -3.10 -14.27
N SER A 14 7.97 -4.07 -14.44
CA SER A 14 8.24 -4.77 -15.70
C SER A 14 7.15 -5.79 -16.07
N ASN A 15 6.09 -5.88 -15.28
CA ASN A 15 5.10 -6.95 -15.42
C ASN A 15 4.20 -6.84 -16.67
N ARG A 16 3.99 -5.64 -17.23
CA ARG A 16 3.14 -5.51 -18.44
C ARG A 16 3.81 -6.03 -19.73
N ALA A 17 5.10 -5.88 -19.88
CA ALA A 17 5.80 -6.34 -21.09
C ALA A 17 6.02 -7.87 -21.10
N ASP A 18 6.33 -8.45 -19.93
CA ASP A 18 6.58 -9.89 -19.79
C ASP A 18 5.34 -10.75 -19.98
N ARG A 19 4.17 -10.29 -19.51
CA ARG A 19 2.91 -11.03 -19.70
C ARG A 19 2.46 -11.11 -21.17
N ARG A 20 2.77 -10.11 -21.99
CA ARG A 20 2.48 -10.18 -23.44
C ARG A 20 3.46 -11.09 -24.17
N LEU A 21 4.72 -11.11 -23.77
CA LEU A 21 5.72 -12.03 -24.33
C LEU A 21 5.45 -13.49 -23.94
N LEU A 22 5.05 -13.77 -22.71
CA LEU A 22 4.68 -15.13 -22.28
C LEU A 22 3.45 -15.66 -23.04
N ARG A 23 2.44 -14.84 -23.34
CA ARG A 23 1.27 -15.26 -24.14
C ARG A 23 1.62 -15.54 -25.59
N CYS A 24 2.60 -14.83 -26.18
CA CYS A 24 3.09 -15.15 -27.51
C CYS A 24 3.89 -16.48 -27.56
N PHE A 25 4.65 -16.79 -26.50
CA PHE A 25 5.40 -18.04 -26.43
C PHE A 25 4.51 -19.28 -26.24
N SER A 26 3.40 -19.16 -25.50
CA SER A 26 2.46 -20.30 -25.31
C SER A 26 1.71 -20.65 -26.60
N VAL A 27 1.40 -19.68 -27.43
CA VAL A 27 0.75 -19.93 -28.74
C VAL A 27 1.72 -20.54 -29.75
N LEU A 28 3.02 -20.17 -29.70
CA LEU A 28 4.04 -20.77 -30.58
C LEU A 28 4.39 -22.20 -30.19
N ALA A 29 4.39 -22.54 -28.89
CA ALA A 29 4.60 -23.89 -28.39
C ALA A 29 3.46 -24.84 -28.76
N ALA A 30 2.22 -24.35 -28.78
CA ALA A 30 1.07 -25.16 -29.19
C ALA A 30 1.04 -25.45 -30.70
N LEU A 31 1.66 -24.60 -31.53
CA LEU A 31 1.70 -24.79 -33.00
C LEU A 31 2.78 -25.78 -33.43
N LEU A 32 3.83 -25.99 -32.62
CA LEU A 32 4.95 -26.89 -32.92
C LEU A 32 4.64 -28.38 -32.56
N ILE A 33 3.62 -28.65 -31.76
CA ILE A 33 3.22 -30.02 -31.37
C ILE A 33 2.33 -30.67 -32.42
N LEU A 34 1.81 -29.96 -33.40
CA LEU A 34 0.92 -30.46 -34.44
C LEU A 34 1.61 -31.02 -35.67
N ILE A 35 2.95 -31.01 -35.78
CA ILE A 35 3.70 -31.43 -36.98
C ILE A 35 4.67 -32.61 -36.73
N GLY A 36 4.79 -33.13 -35.50
CA GLY A 36 5.72 -34.21 -35.19
C GLY A 36 5.02 -35.55 -34.94
N GLY A 37 5.14 -36.49 -35.90
CA GLY A 37 4.49 -37.79 -35.90
C GLY A 37 4.96 -38.74 -34.79
N PHE A 38 4.08 -39.66 -34.51
CA PHE A 38 4.12 -40.83 -33.66
C PHE A 38 5.50 -41.52 -33.49
N LEU A 39 5.93 -41.66 -32.23
CA LEU A 39 6.76 -42.76 -31.74
C LEU A 39 6.16 -43.30 -30.42
N PRO A 40 5.97 -44.61 -30.25
CA PRO A 40 5.39 -45.16 -29.05
C PRO A 40 6.45 -45.47 -27.99
N GLY A 41 6.19 -45.13 -26.76
CA GLY A 41 6.83 -45.71 -25.58
C GLY A 41 7.81 -44.83 -24.82
N ILE A 42 7.33 -43.81 -24.13
CA ILE A 42 7.99 -43.28 -22.94
C ILE A 42 6.87 -42.95 -21.92
N ALA A 43 7.13 -43.34 -20.67
CA ALA A 43 6.23 -43.27 -19.55
C ALA A 43 5.51 -41.94 -19.41
N GLU A 44 4.22 -41.98 -19.06
CA GLU A 44 3.42 -40.83 -18.59
C GLU A 44 4.06 -40.21 -17.37
N ALA A 45 4.90 -39.21 -17.59
CA ALA A 45 5.10 -38.15 -16.60
C ALA A 45 3.84 -37.28 -16.67
N GLN A 46 3.02 -37.30 -15.65
CA GLN A 46 1.92 -36.37 -15.47
C GLN A 46 2.48 -34.95 -15.58
N LEU A 47 2.25 -34.25 -16.70
CA LEU A 47 2.28 -32.83 -16.77
C LEU A 47 1.12 -32.36 -15.87
N GLN A 48 1.40 -32.04 -14.62
CA GLN A 48 0.57 -31.10 -13.90
C GLN A 48 0.62 -29.82 -14.68
N SER A 49 -0.50 -29.46 -15.29
CA SER A 49 -0.72 -28.10 -15.78
C SER A 49 -0.53 -27.16 -14.59
N SER A 50 0.60 -26.46 -14.55
CA SER A 50 0.70 -25.27 -13.72
C SER A 50 -0.31 -24.29 -14.30
N THR A 51 -1.49 -24.22 -13.71
CA THR A 51 -2.35 -23.06 -13.78
C THR A 51 -1.48 -21.89 -13.32
N SER A 52 -1.31 -20.89 -14.16
CA SER A 52 -0.63 -19.63 -13.81
C SER A 52 -1.58 -18.79 -12.97
N GLY A 53 -1.93 -19.28 -11.78
CA GLY A 53 -2.54 -18.49 -10.75
C GLY A 53 -1.46 -17.65 -10.08
N ASN A 54 -1.78 -16.48 -9.58
CA ASN A 54 -0.91 -15.75 -8.68
C ASN A 54 -0.59 -16.65 -7.50
N PRO A 55 0.70 -16.83 -7.13
CA PRO A 55 1.03 -17.70 -6.01
C PRO A 55 0.41 -17.12 -4.74
N GLN A 56 -0.21 -17.97 -3.93
CA GLN A 56 -0.67 -17.56 -2.61
C GLN A 56 0.51 -17.00 -1.82
N SER A 57 0.34 -15.85 -1.17
CA SER A 57 1.41 -15.22 -0.42
C SER A 57 0.94 -14.57 0.88
N ILE A 58 1.87 -14.51 1.85
CA ILE A 58 1.78 -13.66 3.03
C ILE A 58 2.91 -12.64 2.94
N ARG A 59 2.56 -11.38 2.93
CA ARG A 59 3.52 -10.27 2.88
C ARG A 59 3.36 -9.37 4.10
N LEU A 60 4.47 -9.05 4.75
CA LEU A 60 4.51 -7.99 5.75
C LEU A 60 4.91 -6.68 5.09
N GLY A 61 4.33 -5.57 5.54
CA GLY A 61 4.74 -4.24 5.12
C GLY A 61 5.83 -3.66 5.99
N GLU A 62 6.11 -2.39 5.77
CA GLU A 62 7.00 -1.58 6.60
C GLU A 62 6.16 -0.72 7.55
N ALA A 63 6.71 -0.44 8.75
CA ALA A 63 6.13 0.49 9.69
C ALA A 63 7.23 1.37 10.31
N ILE A 64 6.84 2.57 10.71
CA ILE A 64 7.75 3.58 11.26
C ILE A 64 7.40 3.83 12.73
N VAL A 65 8.41 3.75 13.60
CA VAL A 65 8.35 4.28 14.96
C VAL A 65 8.85 5.71 14.93
N VAL A 66 7.95 6.66 15.13
CA VAL A 66 8.30 8.08 15.19
C VAL A 66 8.80 8.48 16.58
N PRO A 67 9.60 9.56 16.70
CA PRO A 67 10.06 10.05 17.99
C PRO A 67 8.92 10.31 18.97
N GLY A 68 9.09 9.85 20.21
CA GLY A 68 8.05 9.98 21.25
C GLY A 68 6.93 8.95 21.19
N SER A 69 6.79 8.20 20.08
CA SER A 69 5.98 6.98 20.01
C SER A 69 6.82 5.77 20.42
N ALA A 70 6.17 4.81 21.03
CA ALA A 70 6.79 3.52 21.33
C ALA A 70 6.18 2.39 20.49
N GLU A 71 5.27 2.70 19.57
CA GLU A 71 4.48 1.69 18.85
C GLU A 71 4.61 1.83 17.33
N ALA A 72 4.59 0.70 16.65
CA ALA A 72 4.50 0.59 15.19
C ALA A 72 3.46 -0.45 14.81
N LEU A 73 2.69 -0.18 13.76
CA LEU A 73 1.69 -1.09 13.20
C LEU A 73 2.21 -1.62 11.86
N VAL A 74 2.65 -2.87 11.84
CA VAL A 74 3.15 -3.53 10.63
C VAL A 74 1.99 -4.23 9.92
N PRO A 75 1.63 -3.84 8.70
CA PRO A 75 0.52 -4.44 7.99
C PRO A 75 0.87 -5.85 7.48
N VAL A 76 -0.14 -6.74 7.54
CA VAL A 76 -0.09 -8.10 7.00
C VAL A 76 -1.04 -8.18 5.82
N TYR A 77 -0.50 -8.48 4.65
CA TYR A 77 -1.27 -8.65 3.43
C TYR A 77 -1.31 -10.12 3.01
N LEU A 78 -2.48 -10.58 2.62
CA LEU A 78 -2.68 -11.92 2.07
C LEU A 78 -3.02 -11.84 0.58
N THR A 79 -2.46 -12.75 -0.19
CA THR A 79 -2.86 -12.99 -1.59
C THR A 79 -3.37 -14.41 -1.71
N SER A 80 -4.57 -14.59 -2.23
CA SER A 80 -5.17 -15.91 -2.44
C SER A 80 -6.21 -15.89 -3.56
N GLU A 81 -6.24 -16.94 -4.39
CA GLU A 81 -7.27 -17.14 -5.42
C GLU A 81 -8.61 -17.65 -4.87
N VAL A 82 -8.63 -18.05 -3.61
CA VAL A 82 -9.82 -18.60 -2.95
C VAL A 82 -9.96 -17.99 -1.57
N GLU A 83 -11.18 -17.98 -1.04
CA GLU A 83 -11.44 -17.57 0.34
C GLU A 83 -10.57 -18.34 1.34
N ILE A 84 -10.19 -17.68 2.43
CA ILE A 84 -9.35 -18.25 3.47
C ILE A 84 -10.16 -18.44 4.74
N ALA A 85 -10.25 -19.68 5.23
CA ALA A 85 -10.90 -20.01 6.49
C ALA A 85 -9.94 -19.87 7.68
N THR A 86 -8.66 -20.17 7.47
CA THR A 86 -7.64 -19.98 8.51
C THR A 86 -6.30 -19.67 7.85
N TRP A 87 -5.49 -18.86 8.52
CA TRP A 87 -4.09 -18.66 8.18
C TRP A 87 -3.25 -18.56 9.45
N GLN A 88 -1.99 -18.89 9.32
CA GLN A 88 -1.07 -18.91 10.46
C GLN A 88 0.36 -18.66 10.03
N MET A 89 1.15 -18.06 10.94
CA MET A 89 2.55 -17.76 10.72
C MET A 89 3.34 -17.67 12.02
N GLY A 90 4.60 -18.04 11.98
CA GLY A 90 5.59 -17.69 12.98
C GLY A 90 6.36 -16.44 12.57
N LEU A 91 6.89 -15.73 13.54
CA LEU A 91 7.61 -14.48 13.38
C LEU A 91 8.99 -14.56 14.07
N GLU A 92 9.99 -14.05 13.38
CA GLU A 92 11.33 -13.83 13.92
C GLU A 92 11.69 -12.34 13.77
N TYR A 93 12.02 -11.70 14.88
CA TYR A 93 12.41 -10.30 14.96
C TYR A 93 13.40 -10.10 16.13
N ASP A 94 14.03 -8.93 16.18
CA ASP A 94 14.97 -8.63 17.28
C ASP A 94 14.21 -8.31 18.57
N GLU A 95 14.10 -9.29 19.47
CA GLU A 95 13.43 -9.17 20.77
C GLU A 95 14.15 -8.25 21.77
N LEU A 96 15.36 -7.76 21.46
CA LEU A 96 16.04 -6.73 22.23
C LEU A 96 15.58 -5.32 21.85
N LEU A 97 15.02 -5.18 20.67
CA LEU A 97 14.57 -3.91 20.11
C LEU A 97 13.04 -3.79 20.09
N LEU A 98 12.35 -4.86 19.76
CA LEU A 98 10.91 -4.89 19.55
C LEU A 98 10.22 -5.94 20.42
N SER A 99 8.99 -5.68 20.79
CA SER A 99 8.09 -6.66 21.41
C SER A 99 6.75 -6.63 20.66
N LEU A 100 6.35 -7.75 20.07
CA LEU A 100 5.00 -7.88 19.50
C LEU A 100 3.98 -7.98 20.64
N VAL A 101 3.13 -6.96 20.78
CA VAL A 101 2.19 -6.84 21.92
C VAL A 101 0.77 -7.23 21.55
N ASP A 102 0.38 -7.07 20.27
CA ASP A 102 -0.99 -7.37 19.83
C ASP A 102 -1.05 -7.63 18.32
N VAL A 103 -2.15 -8.22 17.88
CA VAL A 103 -2.56 -8.36 16.48
C VAL A 103 -3.94 -7.75 16.34
N GLU A 104 -4.03 -6.64 15.62
CA GLU A 104 -5.25 -5.87 15.43
C GLU A 104 -5.92 -6.20 14.10
N PHE A 105 -7.25 -6.13 14.10
CA PHE A 105 -8.04 -6.34 12.90
C PHE A 105 -8.87 -5.11 12.51
N THR A 106 -8.98 -4.12 13.40
CA THR A 106 -9.74 -2.89 13.14
C THR A 106 -9.21 -2.17 11.89
N GLY A 107 -10.09 -1.87 10.95
CA GLY A 107 -9.75 -1.22 9.70
C GLY A 107 -9.12 -2.14 8.66
N THR A 108 -9.26 -3.46 8.81
CA THR A 108 -8.81 -4.47 7.84
C THR A 108 -9.99 -5.28 7.33
N GLU A 109 -9.80 -6.05 6.27
CA GLU A 109 -10.82 -6.97 5.73
C GLU A 109 -11.21 -8.09 6.71
N SER A 110 -10.41 -8.33 7.74
CA SER A 110 -10.73 -9.26 8.82
C SER A 110 -11.72 -8.71 9.85
N ASP A 111 -11.81 -7.39 10.01
CA ASP A 111 -12.59 -6.75 11.08
C ASP A 111 -14.08 -7.18 11.08
N PRO A 112 -14.82 -7.10 9.96
CA PRO A 112 -16.22 -7.50 9.92
C PRO A 112 -16.44 -9.00 10.14
N LEU A 113 -15.41 -9.83 9.94
CA LEU A 113 -15.50 -11.29 10.01
C LEU A 113 -15.37 -11.84 11.45
N ASN A 114 -15.10 -10.98 12.43
CA ASN A 114 -14.89 -11.35 13.84
C ASN A 114 -13.88 -12.50 14.01
N PRO A 115 -12.64 -12.35 13.57
CA PRO A 115 -11.66 -13.40 13.57
C PRO A 115 -11.32 -13.87 14.99
N ILE A 116 -10.98 -15.15 15.11
CA ILE A 116 -10.48 -15.74 16.37
C ILE A 116 -8.96 -15.81 16.26
N LEU A 117 -8.26 -15.10 17.14
CA LEU A 117 -6.81 -15.14 17.25
C LEU A 117 -6.37 -16.22 18.25
N ILE A 118 -5.47 -17.10 17.83
CA ILE A 118 -4.81 -18.09 18.70
C ILE A 118 -3.32 -17.76 18.74
N PRO A 119 -2.83 -17.15 19.84
CA PRO A 119 -1.42 -16.77 19.94
C PRO A 119 -0.51 -17.95 20.23
N THR A 120 0.71 -17.89 19.73
CA THR A 120 1.82 -18.78 20.08
C THR A 120 2.90 -17.95 20.78
N LEU A 121 3.25 -18.32 22.00
CA LEU A 121 4.23 -17.61 22.82
C LEU A 121 5.58 -18.36 22.81
N ASN A 122 6.67 -17.59 22.83
CA ASN A 122 8.01 -18.15 23.05
C ASN A 122 8.28 -18.45 24.54
N GLN A 123 9.48 -18.92 24.86
CA GLN A 123 9.88 -19.23 26.24
C GLN A 123 9.89 -18.03 27.19
N ASN A 124 9.95 -16.81 26.65
CA ASN A 124 9.90 -15.54 27.40
C ASN A 124 8.49 -14.95 27.51
N SER A 125 7.47 -15.69 27.08
CA SER A 125 6.08 -15.26 27.01
C SER A 125 5.81 -14.14 25.99
N ASN A 126 6.75 -13.89 25.05
CA ASN A 126 6.52 -12.99 23.93
C ASN A 126 5.76 -13.68 22.81
N LEU A 127 4.95 -12.94 22.08
CA LEU A 127 4.23 -13.45 20.93
C LEU A 127 5.22 -13.73 19.79
N SER A 128 5.38 -15.00 19.42
CA SER A 128 6.29 -15.44 18.35
C SER A 128 5.58 -15.97 17.12
N GLY A 129 4.28 -15.98 17.13
CA GLY A 129 3.43 -16.41 16.02
C GLY A 129 1.98 -16.49 16.43
N PHE A 130 1.11 -16.73 15.48
CA PHE A 130 -0.34 -16.85 15.74
C PHE A 130 -1.06 -17.54 14.59
N GLN A 131 -2.27 -18.00 14.90
CA GLN A 131 -3.25 -18.47 13.94
C GLN A 131 -4.47 -17.58 14.01
N VAL A 132 -5.01 -17.25 12.84
CA VAL A 132 -6.29 -16.55 12.68
C VAL A 132 -7.30 -17.52 12.09
N ILE A 133 -8.49 -17.58 12.68
CA ILE A 133 -9.59 -18.45 12.27
C ILE A 133 -10.82 -17.58 12.01
N TYR A 134 -11.40 -17.71 10.84
CA TYR A 134 -12.70 -17.11 10.52
C TYR A 134 -13.79 -18.14 10.76
N PRO A 135 -14.67 -17.94 11.77
CA PRO A 135 -15.62 -18.98 12.21
C PRO A 135 -16.75 -19.27 11.22
N GLY A 136 -16.83 -18.50 10.09
CA GLY A 136 -17.90 -18.60 9.10
C GLY A 136 -19.25 -18.03 9.58
N PRO A 137 -20.26 -17.91 8.74
CA PRO A 137 -20.30 -18.43 7.35
C PRO A 137 -19.50 -17.62 6.32
N GLU A 138 -19.03 -16.46 6.70
CA GLU A 138 -18.20 -15.58 5.88
C GLU A 138 -16.72 -15.85 6.19
N TYR A 139 -15.88 -15.82 5.16
CA TYR A 139 -14.46 -16.10 5.24
C TYR A 139 -13.66 -14.92 4.69
N PHE A 140 -12.36 -14.89 4.96
CA PHE A 140 -11.50 -13.85 4.42
C PHE A 140 -11.51 -13.91 2.89
N PRO A 141 -11.69 -12.79 2.18
CA PRO A 141 -11.90 -12.77 0.73
C PRO A 141 -10.65 -13.24 -0.03
N SER A 142 -10.88 -13.75 -1.24
CA SER A 142 -9.81 -13.93 -2.23
C SER A 142 -9.42 -12.57 -2.78
N GLY A 143 -8.16 -12.42 -3.17
CA GLY A 143 -7.64 -11.17 -3.72
C GLY A 143 -6.12 -11.12 -3.69
N GLU A 144 -5.53 -10.09 -4.27
CA GLU A 144 -4.09 -9.83 -4.27
C GLU A 144 -3.74 -8.71 -3.29
N GLY A 145 -2.93 -9.04 -2.28
CA GLY A 145 -2.42 -8.06 -1.31
C GLY A 145 -3.49 -7.46 -0.39
N VAL A 146 -4.51 -8.25 -0.04
CA VAL A 146 -5.61 -7.82 0.84
C VAL A 146 -5.13 -7.65 2.27
N LEU A 147 -5.39 -6.51 2.90
CA LEU A 147 -4.97 -6.20 4.26
C LEU A 147 -5.75 -7.04 5.28
N ALA A 148 -5.05 -7.98 5.94
CA ALA A 148 -5.66 -8.94 6.86
C ALA A 148 -5.51 -8.60 8.34
N ALA A 149 -4.41 -7.99 8.74
CA ALA A 149 -4.12 -7.65 10.12
C ALA A 149 -3.06 -6.55 10.23
N LEU A 150 -2.99 -5.94 11.41
CA LEU A 150 -1.92 -5.02 11.80
C LEU A 150 -1.19 -5.61 13.01
N LEU A 151 0.12 -5.85 12.89
CA LEU A 151 0.94 -6.31 14.01
C LEU A 151 1.42 -5.12 14.80
N ARG A 152 0.96 -5.00 16.06
CA ARG A 152 1.38 -3.92 16.95
C ARG A 152 2.69 -4.32 17.65
N PHE A 153 3.76 -3.69 17.23
CA PHE A 153 5.06 -3.79 17.90
C PHE A 153 5.28 -2.63 18.84
N GLN A 154 5.86 -2.91 20.00
CA GLN A 154 6.36 -1.92 20.92
C GLN A 154 7.88 -1.84 20.81
N TRP A 155 8.40 -0.62 20.64
CA TRP A 155 9.82 -0.34 20.75
C TRP A 155 10.28 -0.41 22.20
N ILE A 156 11.24 -1.26 22.50
CA ILE A 156 11.81 -1.49 23.85
C ILE A 156 13.29 -1.21 23.92
N GLY A 157 13.92 -0.82 22.80
CA GLY A 157 15.32 -0.44 22.73
C GLY A 157 15.65 0.88 23.43
N THR A 158 16.88 1.26 23.40
CA THR A 158 17.37 2.50 24.04
C THR A 158 17.72 3.54 22.97
N THR A 159 17.36 4.80 23.23
CA THR A 159 17.82 5.96 22.46
C THR A 159 19.16 6.49 23.01
N PRO A 160 20.00 7.21 22.24
CA PRO A 160 19.80 7.62 20.86
C PRO A 160 20.06 6.51 19.86
N ILE A 161 19.39 6.62 18.68
CA ILE A 161 19.57 5.69 17.56
C ILE A 161 20.78 6.15 16.75
N PRO A 162 21.75 5.27 16.47
CA PRO A 162 23.05 5.69 15.94
C PRO A 162 23.08 5.97 14.43
N SER A 163 21.99 5.79 13.71
CA SER A 163 21.95 5.93 12.26
C SER A 163 21.10 7.11 11.81
N PRO A 164 21.57 7.97 10.90
CA PRO A 164 20.78 9.09 10.36
C PRO A 164 19.58 8.63 9.53
N SER A 165 19.60 7.43 8.97
CA SER A 165 18.46 6.83 8.26
C SER A 165 17.52 6.02 9.16
N GLY A 166 17.60 6.20 10.47
CA GLY A 166 16.87 5.37 11.42
C GLY A 166 17.56 4.00 11.65
N LEU A 167 16.95 3.23 12.51
CA LEU A 167 17.34 1.83 12.75
C LEU A 167 16.30 0.92 12.13
N SER A 168 16.60 0.34 10.97
CA SER A 168 15.72 -0.65 10.34
C SER A 168 15.97 -2.03 10.94
N THR A 169 14.92 -2.67 11.42
CA THR A 169 14.95 -4.05 11.94
C THR A 169 13.95 -4.91 11.14
N PRO A 170 14.43 -6.01 10.52
CA PRO A 170 13.57 -6.88 9.75
C PRO A 170 12.63 -7.69 10.64
N ILE A 171 11.46 -8.02 10.09
CA ILE A 171 10.52 -8.98 10.65
C ILE A 171 10.37 -10.09 9.62
N ASN A 172 10.88 -11.27 9.96
CA ASN A 172 10.85 -12.43 9.09
C ASN A 172 9.66 -13.34 9.43
N LEU A 173 9.07 -13.94 8.39
CA LEU A 173 8.11 -15.02 8.57
C LEU A 173 8.89 -16.34 8.63
N VAL A 174 8.60 -17.14 9.66
CA VAL A 174 9.31 -18.41 9.90
C VAL A 174 8.36 -19.54 10.26
N ASP A 175 8.72 -20.76 9.86
CA ASP A 175 8.02 -21.96 10.30
C ASP A 175 8.42 -22.28 11.76
N LEU A 176 7.45 -22.35 12.66
CA LEU A 176 7.66 -22.86 14.00
C LEU A 176 7.31 -24.38 14.02
N GLU A 177 7.95 -25.18 14.87
CA GLU A 177 7.69 -26.63 14.96
C GLU A 177 6.20 -26.98 15.13
N THR A 178 5.47 -26.14 15.86
CA THR A 178 4.05 -26.34 16.15
C THR A 178 3.13 -25.47 15.32
N LEU A 179 3.67 -24.53 14.52
CA LEU A 179 2.93 -23.56 13.74
C LEU A 179 3.63 -23.33 12.39
N PRO A 180 3.48 -24.25 11.42
CA PRO A 180 3.99 -24.02 10.07
C PRO A 180 3.21 -22.92 9.37
N ILE A 181 3.87 -22.13 8.52
CA ILE A 181 3.20 -21.10 7.72
C ILE A 181 2.24 -21.76 6.75
N SER A 182 0.95 -21.43 6.85
CA SER A 182 -0.07 -22.03 5.98
C SER A 182 -1.33 -21.17 5.88
N MET A 183 -2.04 -21.35 4.78
CA MET A 183 -3.40 -20.88 4.56
C MET A 183 -4.31 -22.08 4.31
N THR A 184 -5.54 -22.04 4.81
CA THR A 184 -6.51 -23.10 4.64
C THR A 184 -7.82 -22.53 4.10
N SER A 185 -8.28 -23.03 2.98
CA SER A 185 -9.57 -22.64 2.40
C SER A 185 -10.76 -23.21 3.18
N PRO A 186 -11.99 -22.71 2.98
CA PRO A 186 -13.21 -23.28 3.57
C PRO A 186 -13.46 -24.75 3.20
N SER A 187 -12.93 -25.20 2.07
CA SER A 187 -13.00 -26.62 1.66
C SER A 187 -12.01 -27.53 2.39
N GLY A 188 -11.13 -26.97 3.24
CA GLY A 188 -10.11 -27.70 3.97
C GLY A 188 -8.81 -27.94 3.18
N LEU A 189 -8.63 -27.29 2.03
CA LEU A 189 -7.36 -27.32 1.30
C LEU A 189 -6.33 -26.49 2.05
N VAL A 190 -5.23 -27.11 2.44
CA VAL A 190 -4.09 -26.45 3.09
C VAL A 190 -3.01 -26.17 2.06
N THR A 191 -2.53 -24.95 2.03
CA THR A 191 -1.45 -24.49 1.14
C THR A 191 -0.33 -23.84 1.93
N THR A 192 0.89 -23.91 1.42
CA THR A 192 2.04 -23.17 1.94
C THR A 192 2.26 -21.94 1.04
N PRO A 193 1.96 -20.74 1.53
CA PRO A 193 2.10 -19.52 0.75
C PRO A 193 3.57 -19.11 0.57
N GLU A 194 3.87 -18.33 -0.45
CA GLU A 194 5.11 -17.58 -0.53
C GLU A 194 5.14 -16.50 0.57
N THR A 195 6.34 -16.19 1.09
CA THR A 195 6.47 -15.23 2.19
C THR A 195 7.36 -14.07 1.81
N GLN A 196 6.97 -12.86 2.20
CA GLN A 196 7.79 -11.66 2.07
C GLN A 196 7.93 -10.98 3.43
N PRO A 197 9.17 -10.76 3.91
CA PRO A 197 9.42 -10.11 5.19
C PRO A 197 9.00 -8.64 5.15
N GLY A 198 8.73 -8.09 6.34
CA GLY A 198 8.56 -6.66 6.57
C GLY A 198 9.70 -6.08 7.38
N SER A 199 9.54 -4.81 7.76
CA SER A 199 10.51 -4.13 8.61
C SER A 199 9.83 -3.10 9.52
N VAL A 200 10.52 -2.77 10.61
CA VAL A 200 10.23 -1.59 11.42
C VAL A 200 11.42 -0.65 11.35
N VAL A 201 11.16 0.58 10.93
CA VAL A 201 12.15 1.66 10.91
C VAL A 201 11.90 2.56 12.13
N ILE A 202 12.93 2.76 12.94
CA ILE A 202 12.84 3.50 14.19
C ILE A 202 13.64 4.78 14.05
N HIS A 203 12.96 5.91 14.25
CA HIS A 203 13.57 7.25 14.21
C HIS A 203 13.64 7.88 15.60
N ASP A 204 14.55 8.84 15.76
CA ASP A 204 14.68 9.70 16.94
C ASP A 204 14.60 11.17 16.52
N TYR A 205 14.68 12.09 17.47
CA TYR A 205 14.65 13.55 17.19
C TYR A 205 15.96 14.04 16.57
N PRO A 206 15.94 15.05 15.71
CA PRO A 206 14.76 15.62 15.01
C PRO A 206 14.41 14.79 13.77
N LEU A 207 13.11 14.73 13.45
CA LEU A 207 12.57 14.07 12.26
C LEU A 207 11.75 15.05 11.43
N ILE A 208 11.93 15.07 10.12
CA ILE A 208 10.98 15.61 9.13
C ILE A 208 10.45 14.46 8.28
N LEU A 209 9.15 14.42 8.14
CA LEU A 209 8.42 13.40 7.38
C LEU A 209 7.49 14.07 6.38
N VAL A 210 7.53 13.61 5.13
CA VAL A 210 6.52 13.91 4.11
C VAL A 210 5.53 12.75 4.08
N GLU A 211 4.24 13.02 4.21
CA GLU A 211 3.24 11.94 4.24
C GLU A 211 3.04 11.30 2.86
N GLU A 212 2.71 10.02 2.86
CA GLU A 212 2.11 9.37 1.71
C GLU A 212 0.67 9.84 1.55
N SER A 213 0.27 10.18 0.34
CA SER A 213 -1.03 10.80 0.09
C SER A 213 -1.64 10.32 -1.21
N THR A 214 -2.95 10.14 -1.21
CA THR A 214 -3.73 9.80 -2.41
C THR A 214 -4.82 10.85 -2.65
N ALA A 215 -5.12 11.10 -3.90
CA ALA A 215 -6.20 12.02 -4.30
C ALA A 215 -7.04 11.43 -5.44
N PRO A 216 -8.34 11.71 -5.49
CA PRO A 216 -9.17 11.28 -6.62
C PRO A 216 -8.68 11.92 -7.93
N LEU A 217 -8.80 11.19 -9.04
CA LEU A 217 -8.46 11.69 -10.37
C LEU A 217 -9.19 12.98 -10.75
N THR A 218 -10.36 13.24 -10.15
CA THR A 218 -11.13 14.46 -10.34
C THR A 218 -10.53 15.68 -9.64
N ALA A 219 -9.59 15.50 -8.69
CA ALA A 219 -8.96 16.61 -8.00
C ALA A 219 -7.96 17.33 -8.93
N GLU A 220 -8.12 18.64 -9.09
CA GLU A 220 -7.16 19.46 -9.85
C GLU A 220 -5.83 19.67 -9.11
N ASN A 221 -5.87 19.62 -7.80
CA ASN A 221 -4.73 19.68 -6.90
C ASN A 221 -5.06 19.04 -5.56
N PHE A 222 -4.03 18.73 -4.78
CA PHE A 222 -4.20 18.36 -3.38
C PHE A 222 -2.97 18.71 -2.54
N LEU A 223 -3.08 18.50 -1.23
CA LEU A 223 -2.10 18.94 -0.25
C LEU A 223 -1.44 17.72 0.41
N VAL A 224 -0.12 17.61 0.28
CA VAL A 224 0.69 16.59 0.98
C VAL A 224 1.25 17.21 2.25
N PRO A 225 0.90 16.71 3.44
CA PRO A 225 1.41 17.23 4.69
C PRO A 225 2.92 16.99 4.86
N VAL A 226 3.61 17.98 5.41
CA VAL A 226 4.99 17.85 5.88
C VAL A 226 4.99 18.04 7.39
N ARG A 227 5.41 17.02 8.12
CA ARG A 227 5.41 16.98 9.59
C ARG A 227 6.80 17.07 10.17
N ALA A 228 6.88 17.52 11.42
CA ALA A 228 8.12 17.53 12.16
C ALA A 228 7.96 17.04 13.59
N TRP A 229 9.05 16.46 14.08
CA TRP A 229 9.25 16.09 15.48
C TRP A 229 10.53 16.76 16.00
N THR A 230 10.42 17.50 17.11
CA THR A 230 11.55 18.20 17.73
C THR A 230 11.52 18.00 19.25
N SER A 231 12.70 17.78 19.86
CA SER A 231 12.82 17.69 21.33
C SER A 231 12.73 19.04 22.01
N ASP A 232 13.08 20.10 21.30
CA ASP A 232 13.17 21.46 21.81
C ASP A 232 12.32 22.41 20.97
N SER A 233 12.06 23.62 21.51
CA SER A 233 11.39 24.68 20.78
C SER A 233 12.26 25.19 19.64
N ALA A 234 11.68 25.43 18.47
CA ALA A 234 12.41 25.85 17.27
C ALA A 234 11.72 27.01 16.56
N SER A 235 12.49 27.86 15.89
CA SER A 235 12.01 29.04 15.17
C SER A 235 12.21 28.95 13.66
N THR A 236 13.19 28.17 13.20
CA THR A 236 13.56 28.09 11.79
C THR A 236 13.56 26.62 11.34
N PHE A 237 12.84 26.35 10.26
CA PHE A 237 12.75 25.04 9.64
C PHE A 237 13.11 25.20 8.17
N MET A 238 14.24 24.62 7.75
CA MET A 238 14.65 24.55 6.36
C MET A 238 14.40 23.12 5.85
N MET A 239 13.74 23.01 4.70
CA MET A 239 13.32 21.73 4.11
C MET A 239 13.67 21.73 2.63
N GLY A 240 14.67 20.95 2.25
CA GLY A 240 15.00 20.65 0.86
C GLY A 240 14.08 19.56 0.33
N LEU A 241 13.12 19.95 -0.50
CA LEU A 241 12.15 19.05 -1.11
C LEU A 241 12.57 18.68 -2.54
N GLU A 242 12.62 17.40 -2.84
CA GLU A 242 12.90 16.87 -4.18
C GLU A 242 11.62 16.27 -4.76
N TYR A 243 11.26 16.68 -5.97
CA TYR A 243 10.08 16.18 -6.68
C TYR A 243 10.29 16.27 -8.20
N ASP A 244 9.47 15.53 -8.95
CA ASP A 244 9.52 15.53 -10.41
C ASP A 244 9.25 16.94 -10.96
N GLU A 245 10.07 17.41 -11.91
CA GLU A 245 9.93 18.71 -12.55
C GLU A 245 8.60 18.90 -13.32
N LEU A 246 7.88 17.80 -13.59
CA LEU A 246 6.54 17.83 -14.19
C LEU A 246 5.45 18.26 -13.19
N LEU A 247 5.73 18.19 -11.90
CA LEU A 247 4.80 18.62 -10.86
C LEU A 247 4.88 20.12 -10.65
N MET A 248 3.76 20.81 -10.80
CA MET A 248 3.64 22.21 -10.39
C MET A 248 3.33 22.24 -8.90
N THR A 249 4.29 22.72 -8.11
CA THR A 249 4.22 22.65 -6.67
C THR A 249 4.28 24.03 -6.02
N GLN A 250 3.61 24.16 -4.88
CA GLN A 250 3.67 25.33 -4.01
C GLN A 250 3.66 24.86 -2.55
N PHE A 251 4.58 25.35 -1.74
CA PHE A 251 4.52 25.12 -0.29
C PHE A 251 3.58 26.12 0.38
N ILE A 252 2.66 25.64 1.21
CA ILE A 252 1.61 26.42 1.86
C ILE A 252 1.70 26.22 3.37
N ILE A 253 1.72 27.31 4.14
CA ILE A 253 1.71 27.29 5.61
C ILE A 253 0.30 27.51 6.15
N ASP A 254 -0.52 28.31 5.49
CA ASP A 254 -1.89 28.65 5.92
C ASP A 254 -2.70 27.40 6.27
N GLY A 255 -3.26 27.37 7.47
CA GLY A 255 -4.05 26.27 7.98
C GLY A 255 -3.26 25.09 8.55
N SER A 256 -1.92 25.17 8.56
CA SER A 256 -1.07 24.16 9.21
C SER A 256 -1.02 24.35 10.73
N ASP A 257 -0.41 23.39 11.44
CA ASP A 257 -0.15 23.53 12.87
C ASP A 257 0.87 24.63 13.15
N ALA A 258 1.88 24.81 12.27
CA ALA A 258 2.85 25.88 12.40
C ALA A 258 2.18 27.26 12.29
N ASP A 259 1.22 27.45 11.38
CA ASP A 259 0.40 28.67 11.29
C ASP A 259 -0.35 28.92 12.60
N ARG A 260 -1.06 27.91 13.10
CA ARG A 260 -1.83 27.98 14.36
C ARG A 260 -0.93 28.27 15.57
N LEU A 261 0.20 27.57 15.70
CA LEU A 261 1.13 27.70 16.84
C LEU A 261 1.88 29.04 16.85
N SER A 262 2.20 29.58 15.67
CA SER A 262 2.82 30.90 15.52
C SER A 262 1.82 32.08 15.58
N ASN A 263 0.51 31.79 15.66
CA ASN A 263 -0.59 32.76 15.53
C ASN A 263 -0.51 33.60 14.23
N GLY A 264 -0.15 32.95 13.12
CA GLY A 264 0.04 33.59 11.82
C GLY A 264 1.29 34.48 11.70
N ASN A 265 2.20 34.43 12.68
CA ASN A 265 3.44 35.21 12.67
C ASN A 265 4.61 34.37 12.14
N TRP A 266 4.56 34.08 10.86
CA TRP A 266 5.58 33.32 10.14
C TRP A 266 6.03 34.06 8.86
N ASN A 267 7.20 33.71 8.38
CA ASN A 267 7.74 34.09 7.10
C ASN A 267 8.19 32.83 6.34
N LEU A 268 7.83 32.70 5.07
CA LEU A 268 8.21 31.60 4.21
C LEU A 268 9.05 32.11 3.06
N THR A 269 10.25 31.56 2.91
CA THR A 269 11.11 31.78 1.75
C THR A 269 11.21 30.48 0.95
N ILE A 270 11.06 30.57 -0.37
CA ILE A 270 11.17 29.42 -1.28
C ILE A 270 12.24 29.72 -2.32
N GLU A 271 13.25 28.86 -2.37
CA GLU A 271 14.29 28.87 -3.41
C GLU A 271 14.12 27.64 -4.31
N THR A 272 13.89 27.86 -5.61
CA THR A 272 13.76 26.77 -6.56
C THR A 272 15.13 26.19 -6.90
N THR A 273 15.24 24.87 -6.91
CA THR A 273 16.41 24.10 -7.30
C THR A 273 16.13 23.27 -8.57
N PRO A 274 17.14 22.72 -9.25
CA PRO A 274 16.92 21.87 -10.40
C PRO A 274 16.17 20.55 -10.09
N ALA A 275 16.09 20.16 -8.80
CA ALA A 275 15.44 18.92 -8.37
C ALA A 275 14.15 19.19 -7.55
N GLY A 276 13.81 20.46 -7.28
CA GLY A 276 12.65 20.77 -6.46
C GLY A 276 12.74 22.18 -5.84
N ALA A 277 12.64 22.30 -4.53
CA ALA A 277 12.72 23.58 -3.84
C ALA A 277 13.31 23.45 -2.42
N ILE A 278 13.94 24.50 -1.95
CA ILE A 278 14.28 24.70 -0.54
C ILE A 278 13.25 25.65 0.06
N CYS A 279 12.49 25.18 1.03
CA CYS A 279 11.49 25.94 1.76
C CYS A 279 12.02 26.28 3.15
N THR A 280 12.13 27.57 3.48
CA THR A 280 12.54 28.02 4.82
C THR A 280 11.37 28.69 5.50
N LEU A 281 10.87 28.08 6.58
CA LEU A 281 9.86 28.63 7.47
C LEU A 281 10.55 29.25 8.68
N GLU A 282 10.28 30.54 8.93
CA GLU A 282 10.73 31.23 10.11
C GLU A 282 9.53 31.74 10.91
N THR A 283 9.54 31.55 12.23
CA THR A 283 8.49 32.03 13.13
C THR A 283 9.03 33.07 14.08
N ALA A 284 8.26 34.16 14.31
CA ALA A 284 8.67 35.26 15.16
C ALA A 284 8.81 34.84 16.65
N THR A 285 8.09 33.83 17.07
CA THR A 285 8.21 33.17 18.37
C THR A 285 8.50 31.68 18.13
N PRO A 286 9.45 31.09 18.89
CA PRO A 286 9.71 29.66 18.73
C PRO A 286 8.45 28.83 18.88
N LEU A 287 8.24 27.87 17.98
CA LEU A 287 7.24 26.85 18.15
C LEU A 287 7.63 25.96 19.34
N PRO A 288 6.68 25.46 20.13
CA PRO A 288 7.00 24.51 21.19
C PRO A 288 7.62 23.23 20.61
N PRO A 289 8.17 22.34 21.43
CA PRO A 289 8.55 21.01 20.96
C PRO A 289 7.42 20.37 20.16
N LEU A 290 7.74 19.86 18.96
CA LEU A 290 6.77 19.32 18.01
C LEU A 290 6.73 17.78 18.13
N ASN A 291 5.55 17.20 18.00
CA ASN A 291 5.33 15.77 18.05
C ASN A 291 4.43 15.32 16.89
N GLY A 292 4.84 15.62 15.68
CA GLY A 292 4.13 15.30 14.45
C GLY A 292 3.21 16.40 13.95
N GLU A 293 3.38 17.62 14.45
CA GLU A 293 2.64 18.77 13.94
C GLU A 293 3.02 19.08 12.49
N ILE A 294 2.01 19.49 11.73
CA ILE A 294 2.16 19.86 10.32
C ILE A 294 2.87 21.22 10.22
N LEU A 295 4.07 21.23 9.64
CA LEU A 295 4.78 22.46 9.32
C LEU A 295 4.13 23.22 8.17
N GLY A 296 3.65 22.50 7.19
CA GLY A 296 3.01 23.04 6.01
C GLY A 296 2.55 21.92 5.08
N TYR A 297 2.02 22.32 3.94
CA TYR A 297 1.52 21.43 2.92
C TYR A 297 2.26 21.68 1.61
N LEU A 298 2.71 20.63 0.96
CA LEU A 298 3.10 20.70 -0.44
C LEU A 298 1.83 20.57 -1.29
N ARG A 299 1.37 21.69 -1.84
CA ARG A 299 0.29 21.70 -2.83
C ARG A 299 0.85 21.23 -4.16
N ILE A 300 0.22 20.23 -4.74
CA ILE A 300 0.61 19.68 -6.03
C ILE A 300 -0.57 19.81 -6.97
N ASP A 301 -0.36 20.46 -8.11
CA ASP A 301 -1.35 20.57 -9.17
C ASP A 301 -1.27 19.33 -10.07
N ARG A 302 -2.44 18.81 -10.50
CA ARG A 302 -2.51 17.62 -11.32
C ARG A 302 -1.75 17.82 -12.64
N PRO A 303 -0.84 16.90 -13.03
CA PRO A 303 -0.17 16.95 -14.31
C PRO A 303 -1.14 16.93 -15.49
N SER A 304 -0.77 17.58 -16.58
CA SER A 304 -1.60 17.66 -17.78
C SER A 304 -1.64 16.39 -18.65
N ASN A 305 -0.73 15.44 -18.37
CA ASN A 305 -0.74 14.13 -19.01
C ASN A 305 -1.85 13.24 -18.43
N GLN A 306 -2.23 12.20 -19.16
CA GLN A 306 -3.30 11.30 -18.76
C GLN A 306 -2.81 10.13 -17.92
N PRO A 307 -3.65 9.52 -17.06
CA PRO A 307 -3.35 8.27 -16.38
C PRO A 307 -2.87 7.19 -17.36
N GLY A 308 -1.92 6.36 -16.93
CA GLY A 308 -1.35 5.31 -17.76
C GLY A 308 -0.35 5.79 -18.82
N GLN A 309 -0.12 7.09 -18.96
CA GLN A 309 0.93 7.63 -19.82
C GLN A 309 2.31 7.57 -19.12
N PRO A 310 3.43 7.50 -19.85
CA PRO A 310 4.74 7.58 -19.25
C PRO A 310 4.91 8.84 -18.39
N GLY A 311 5.36 8.68 -17.15
CA GLY A 311 5.50 9.76 -16.19
C GLY A 311 4.25 10.09 -15.37
N TRP A 312 3.15 9.32 -15.51
CA TRP A 312 2.06 9.35 -14.56
C TRP A 312 2.42 8.48 -13.34
N GLY A 313 2.31 9.04 -12.14
CA GLY A 313 2.71 8.52 -10.84
C GLY A 313 2.75 7.00 -10.59
N PRO A 314 2.99 6.56 -9.36
CA PRO A 314 3.20 7.41 -8.18
C PRO A 314 4.44 8.27 -8.25
N TRP A 315 4.39 9.45 -7.64
CA TRP A 315 5.54 10.36 -7.55
C TRP A 315 6.11 10.33 -6.14
N THR A 316 7.42 10.22 -6.04
CA THR A 316 8.12 10.34 -4.75
C THR A 316 8.44 11.80 -4.47
N ILE A 317 8.23 12.21 -3.22
CA ILE A 317 8.65 13.50 -2.70
C ILE A 317 9.80 13.23 -1.75
N GLY A 318 11.01 13.47 -2.22
CA GLY A 318 12.23 13.28 -1.45
C GLY A 318 12.55 14.45 -0.53
N LEU A 319 13.47 14.22 0.40
CA LEU A 319 14.07 15.22 1.26
C LEU A 319 15.58 15.22 1.06
N THR A 320 16.16 16.40 0.78
CA THR A 320 17.61 16.55 0.57
C THR A 320 18.31 16.75 1.92
N PRO A 321 19.11 15.80 2.41
CA PRO A 321 19.71 15.90 3.75
C PRO A 321 20.60 17.13 3.96
N ALA A 322 21.23 17.61 2.92
CA ALA A 322 22.10 18.82 3.00
C ALA A 322 21.31 20.12 3.19
N ASP A 323 20.01 20.11 2.88
CA ASP A 323 19.15 21.28 2.87
C ASP A 323 17.98 21.15 3.87
N CYS A 324 18.08 20.21 4.83
CA CYS A 324 17.12 20.06 5.92
C CYS A 324 17.76 20.39 7.25
N GLU A 325 17.36 21.54 7.82
CA GLU A 325 17.88 22.06 9.08
C GLU A 325 16.76 22.58 9.99
N ILE A 326 16.95 22.47 11.30
CA ILE A 326 16.12 23.10 12.32
C ILE A 326 17.01 23.96 13.19
N ASP A 327 16.73 25.29 13.23
CA ASP A 327 17.55 26.31 13.91
C ASP A 327 19.04 26.22 13.52
N GLY A 328 19.34 25.96 12.23
CA GLY A 328 20.70 25.83 11.69
C GLY A 328 21.42 24.54 12.07
N ASN A 329 20.73 23.57 12.64
CA ASN A 329 21.27 22.24 12.91
C ASN A 329 20.67 21.23 11.88
N PRO A 330 21.51 20.38 11.27
CA PRO A 330 21.01 19.38 10.34
C PRO A 330 19.96 18.46 10.97
N VAL A 331 18.91 18.18 10.23
CA VAL A 331 17.91 17.19 10.62
C VAL A 331 18.48 15.79 10.43
N THR A 332 18.46 15.00 11.48
CA THR A 332 19.09 13.68 11.50
C THR A 332 18.26 12.65 10.76
N TYR A 333 16.94 12.72 10.91
CA TYR A 333 16.03 11.71 10.34
C TYR A 333 15.11 12.36 9.32
N LEU A 334 15.04 11.78 8.13
CA LEU A 334 14.26 12.28 7.01
C LEU A 334 13.49 11.13 6.38
N GLU A 335 12.17 11.26 6.34
CA GLU A 335 11.31 10.25 5.75
C GLU A 335 10.62 10.85 4.51
N PRO A 336 10.97 10.38 3.31
CA PRO A 336 10.33 10.83 2.08
C PRO A 336 8.89 10.32 2.00
N GLY A 337 8.04 11.07 1.33
CA GLY A 337 6.67 10.68 1.04
C GLY A 337 6.45 10.31 -0.41
N SER A 338 5.23 9.95 -0.69
CA SER A 338 4.76 9.71 -2.05
C SER A 338 3.37 10.30 -2.26
N MET A 339 3.03 10.50 -3.53
CA MET A 339 1.68 10.92 -3.89
C MET A 339 1.18 10.18 -5.12
N THR A 340 -0.10 9.91 -5.14
CA THR A 340 -0.75 9.22 -6.24
C THR A 340 -2.16 9.80 -6.47
N TRP A 341 -2.51 10.07 -7.73
CA TRP A 341 -3.91 10.22 -8.10
C TRP A 341 -4.47 8.85 -8.43
N VAL A 342 -5.60 8.52 -7.83
CA VAL A 342 -6.27 7.23 -7.99
C VAL A 342 -7.72 7.44 -8.40
N SER A 343 -8.28 6.47 -9.10
CA SER A 343 -9.70 6.44 -9.38
C SER A 343 -10.46 6.19 -8.09
N TRP A 344 -11.50 7.00 -7.84
CA TRP A 344 -12.40 6.82 -6.72
C TRP A 344 -13.75 6.40 -7.26
N PHE A 345 -14.22 5.26 -6.83
CA PHE A 345 -15.49 4.68 -7.27
C PHE A 345 -16.17 3.95 -6.11
N MET A 346 -17.40 3.54 -6.28
CA MET A 346 -18.08 2.58 -5.40
C MET A 346 -18.15 1.24 -6.13
N ARG A 347 -17.60 0.20 -5.54
CA ARG A 347 -17.57 -1.12 -6.19
C ARG A 347 -18.98 -1.65 -6.39
N GLY A 348 -19.26 -2.10 -7.61
CA GLY A 348 -20.57 -2.54 -8.06
C GLY A 348 -21.43 -1.46 -8.74
N ASP A 349 -21.12 -0.18 -8.57
CA ASP A 349 -21.81 0.95 -9.25
C ASP A 349 -21.25 1.13 -10.67
N ALA A 350 -21.61 0.23 -11.55
CA ALA A 350 -21.07 0.16 -12.91
C ALA A 350 -21.58 1.28 -13.82
N ASN A 351 -22.71 1.89 -13.49
CA ASN A 351 -23.29 3.01 -14.22
C ASN A 351 -22.95 4.38 -13.62
N LEU A 352 -22.22 4.42 -12.49
CA LEU A 352 -21.75 5.58 -11.75
C LEU A 352 -22.89 6.53 -11.29
N ASP A 353 -24.04 5.97 -10.92
CA ASP A 353 -25.18 6.75 -10.41
C ASP A 353 -25.22 6.86 -8.88
N SER A 354 -24.21 6.34 -8.18
CA SER A 354 -24.05 6.30 -6.74
C SER A 354 -25.03 5.37 -6.01
N ASN A 355 -25.62 4.42 -6.72
CA ASN A 355 -26.45 3.37 -6.12
C ASN A 355 -26.01 2.02 -6.66
N LEU A 356 -26.01 1.01 -5.82
CA LEU A 356 -25.86 -0.37 -6.27
C LEU A 356 -27.24 -1.00 -6.45
N ASP A 357 -27.66 -1.17 -7.70
CA ASP A 357 -28.96 -1.75 -8.03
C ASP A 357 -28.94 -2.63 -9.30
N ILE A 358 -30.10 -3.02 -9.81
CA ILE A 358 -30.18 -3.91 -10.97
C ILE A 358 -29.68 -3.27 -12.28
N ALA A 359 -29.63 -1.93 -12.34
CA ALA A 359 -29.16 -1.23 -13.54
C ALA A 359 -27.64 -1.42 -13.72
N ASP A 360 -26.90 -1.66 -12.63
CA ASP A 360 -25.48 -1.97 -12.70
C ASP A 360 -25.26 -3.34 -13.34
N ALA A 361 -26.03 -4.35 -12.90
CA ALA A 361 -25.99 -5.67 -13.53
C ALA A 361 -26.31 -5.61 -15.04
N GLU A 362 -27.26 -4.73 -15.46
CA GLU A 362 -27.55 -4.50 -16.86
C GLU A 362 -26.38 -3.82 -17.59
N THR A 363 -25.72 -2.85 -16.94
CA THR A 363 -24.55 -2.15 -17.47
C THR A 363 -23.39 -3.12 -17.69
N ILE A 364 -23.06 -3.95 -16.69
CA ILE A 364 -22.02 -4.98 -16.80
C ILE A 364 -22.33 -5.98 -17.92
N LEU A 365 -23.58 -6.48 -18.00
CA LEU A 365 -23.99 -7.34 -19.11
C LEU A 365 -23.81 -6.68 -20.49
N GLY A 366 -24.13 -5.40 -20.56
CA GLY A 366 -23.94 -4.60 -21.77
C GLY A 366 -22.47 -4.51 -22.18
N ALA A 367 -21.57 -4.33 -21.21
CA ALA A 367 -20.13 -4.32 -21.45
C ALA A 367 -19.63 -5.70 -21.93
N CYS A 368 -19.95 -6.76 -21.19
CA CYS A 368 -19.46 -8.12 -21.47
C CYS A 368 -19.92 -8.67 -22.83
N TYR A 369 -21.17 -8.40 -23.25
CA TYR A 369 -21.78 -9.12 -24.37
C TYR A 369 -22.22 -8.25 -25.54
N LEU A 370 -22.43 -6.94 -25.33
CA LEU A 370 -22.89 -6.02 -26.36
C LEU A 370 -21.81 -5.03 -26.82
N GLY A 371 -20.65 -5.01 -26.11
CA GLY A 371 -19.56 -4.08 -26.38
C GLY A 371 -19.88 -2.64 -26.01
N ASN A 372 -20.80 -2.43 -25.06
CA ASN A 372 -21.06 -1.11 -24.52
C ASN A 372 -19.83 -0.64 -23.71
N PRO A 373 -19.43 0.62 -23.78
CA PRO A 373 -18.36 1.11 -22.92
C PRO A 373 -18.81 1.15 -21.46
N VAL A 374 -17.86 0.95 -20.55
CA VAL A 374 -17.99 1.21 -19.11
C VAL A 374 -16.90 2.20 -18.75
N ASP A 375 -17.27 3.32 -18.14
CA ASP A 375 -16.35 4.42 -17.83
C ASP A 375 -15.39 4.05 -16.67
N CYS A 376 -15.78 3.11 -15.80
CA CYS A 376 -14.98 2.60 -14.70
C CYS A 376 -15.07 1.06 -14.66
N GLN A 377 -14.03 0.38 -15.10
CA GLN A 377 -14.00 -1.09 -15.12
C GLN A 377 -13.87 -1.66 -13.71
N ASP A 378 -13.13 -0.98 -12.82
CA ASP A 378 -13.00 -1.36 -11.41
C ASP A 378 -14.34 -1.32 -10.67
N ALA A 379 -15.19 -0.31 -10.96
CA ALA A 379 -16.53 -0.26 -10.38
C ALA A 379 -17.41 -1.41 -10.88
N ALA A 380 -17.23 -1.83 -12.12
CA ALA A 380 -17.99 -2.90 -12.74
C ALA A 380 -17.49 -4.30 -12.36
N ASP A 381 -16.22 -4.45 -11.96
CA ASP A 381 -15.66 -5.67 -11.34
C ASP A 381 -16.16 -5.79 -9.89
N THR A 382 -17.38 -6.27 -9.77
CA THR A 382 -18.09 -6.28 -8.48
C THR A 382 -17.54 -7.29 -7.49
N ASN A 383 -16.89 -8.35 -7.99
CA ASN A 383 -16.33 -9.41 -7.15
C ASN A 383 -14.83 -9.24 -6.86
N ASP A 384 -14.20 -8.19 -7.47
CA ASP A 384 -12.79 -7.84 -7.26
C ASP A 384 -11.82 -8.97 -7.64
N ASP A 385 -12.12 -9.66 -8.77
CA ASP A 385 -11.25 -10.74 -9.25
C ASP A 385 -10.29 -10.30 -10.38
N GLY A 386 -10.30 -9.01 -10.75
CA GLY A 386 -9.46 -8.41 -11.78
C GLY A 386 -9.90 -8.74 -13.20
N ALA A 387 -11.15 -9.17 -13.40
CA ALA A 387 -11.68 -9.54 -14.70
C ALA A 387 -13.16 -9.14 -14.85
N LEU A 388 -13.46 -8.22 -15.73
CA LEU A 388 -14.85 -7.84 -16.02
C LEU A 388 -15.55 -8.93 -16.86
N ASP A 389 -16.41 -9.74 -16.22
CA ASP A 389 -17.15 -10.84 -16.89
C ASP A 389 -18.54 -11.09 -16.26
N ILE A 390 -19.12 -12.28 -16.52
CA ILE A 390 -20.46 -12.63 -16.03
C ILE A 390 -20.49 -12.84 -14.51
N SER A 391 -19.36 -13.12 -13.85
CA SER A 391 -19.32 -13.34 -12.41
C SER A 391 -19.68 -12.08 -11.64
N ASP A 392 -19.35 -10.89 -12.19
CA ASP A 392 -19.69 -9.60 -11.60
C ASP A 392 -21.19 -9.35 -11.60
N VAL A 393 -21.85 -9.64 -12.72
CA VAL A 393 -23.30 -9.61 -12.79
C VAL A 393 -23.95 -10.52 -11.75
N VAL A 394 -23.40 -11.73 -11.61
CA VAL A 394 -23.88 -12.69 -10.61
C VAL A 394 -23.64 -12.15 -9.19
N SER A 395 -22.52 -11.52 -8.93
CA SER A 395 -22.21 -10.90 -7.64
C SER A 395 -23.19 -9.80 -7.26
N VAL A 396 -23.46 -8.85 -8.18
CA VAL A 396 -24.50 -7.83 -7.99
C VAL A 396 -25.85 -8.45 -7.64
N LEU A 397 -26.31 -9.41 -8.46
CA LEU A 397 -27.63 -10.04 -8.28
C LEU A 397 -27.72 -10.88 -7.00
N GLN A 398 -26.64 -11.55 -6.61
CA GLN A 398 -26.60 -12.30 -5.37
C GLN A 398 -26.64 -11.39 -4.15
N PHE A 399 -25.91 -10.30 -4.16
CA PHE A 399 -25.99 -9.29 -3.12
C PHE A 399 -27.39 -8.72 -2.99
N LEU A 400 -28.01 -8.28 -4.09
CA LEU A 400 -29.31 -7.63 -4.07
C LEU A 400 -30.47 -8.55 -3.69
N PHE A 401 -30.43 -9.82 -4.08
CA PHE A 401 -31.60 -10.72 -4.01
C PHE A 401 -31.41 -12.00 -3.23
N SER A 402 -30.18 -12.42 -2.93
CA SER A 402 -29.87 -13.70 -2.29
C SER A 402 -29.28 -13.54 -0.88
N GLY A 403 -28.96 -12.29 -0.45
CA GLY A 403 -28.35 -12.02 0.84
C GLY A 403 -26.89 -12.49 0.92
N SER A 404 -26.19 -12.51 -0.22
CA SER A 404 -24.74 -12.70 -0.27
C SER A 404 -24.01 -11.54 0.40
N PRO A 405 -22.74 -11.70 0.78
CA PRO A 405 -21.92 -10.60 1.27
C PRO A 405 -21.96 -9.39 0.36
N SER A 406 -21.68 -8.23 0.90
CA SER A 406 -21.52 -6.99 0.11
C SER A 406 -20.32 -7.11 -0.81
N PRO A 407 -20.27 -6.32 -1.91
CA PRO A 407 -19.05 -6.18 -2.68
C PRO A 407 -17.85 -5.83 -1.78
N PRO A 408 -16.62 -6.25 -2.15
CA PRO A 408 -15.39 -5.80 -1.49
C PRO A 408 -15.22 -4.28 -1.50
N ALA A 409 -14.22 -3.77 -0.79
CA ALA A 409 -13.89 -2.35 -0.82
C ALA A 409 -13.53 -1.90 -2.26
N PRO A 410 -13.85 -0.65 -2.62
CA PRO A 410 -14.57 0.38 -1.89
C PRO A 410 -16.10 0.22 -2.02
N TYR A 411 -16.72 -0.32 -1.02
CA TYR A 411 -18.17 -0.42 -0.84
C TYR A 411 -18.47 -0.42 0.68
N PRO A 412 -19.50 0.26 1.21
CA PRO A 412 -20.53 1.02 0.47
C PRO A 412 -20.14 2.46 0.12
N ASP A 413 -19.00 2.91 0.56
CA ASP A 413 -18.53 4.27 0.35
C ASP A 413 -17.69 4.37 -0.94
N VAL A 414 -17.58 5.58 -1.48
CA VAL A 414 -16.68 5.86 -2.60
C VAL A 414 -15.24 5.91 -2.09
N GLY A 415 -14.34 5.17 -2.73
CA GLY A 415 -12.93 5.10 -2.37
C GLY A 415 -12.03 4.71 -3.54
N TYR A 416 -10.76 4.50 -3.28
CA TYR A 416 -9.81 3.96 -4.26
C TYR A 416 -9.83 2.42 -4.21
N ASP A 417 -9.39 1.78 -5.29
CA ASP A 417 -9.20 0.34 -5.33
C ASP A 417 -8.00 -0.09 -4.44
N PRO A 418 -8.26 -0.89 -3.38
CA PRO A 418 -7.16 -1.42 -2.55
C PRO A 418 -6.42 -2.59 -3.21
N THR A 419 -6.99 -3.19 -4.26
CA THR A 419 -6.46 -4.37 -4.96
C THR A 419 -5.92 -3.99 -6.33
N PRO A 420 -4.59 -3.88 -6.52
CA PRO A 420 -4.03 -3.48 -7.81
C PRO A 420 -4.22 -4.56 -8.88
N ASP A 421 -4.92 -4.25 -9.94
CA ASP A 421 -5.09 -5.12 -11.12
C ASP A 421 -4.82 -4.40 -12.45
N LEU A 422 -5.50 -4.79 -13.53
CA LEU A 422 -5.35 -4.20 -14.86
C LEU A 422 -6.60 -3.46 -15.31
N LEU A 423 -7.63 -3.44 -14.51
CA LEU A 423 -8.84 -2.68 -14.74
C LEU A 423 -8.56 -1.22 -14.38
N ASP A 424 -9.33 -0.30 -14.89
CA ASP A 424 -9.09 1.13 -14.71
C ASP A 424 -10.41 1.89 -14.80
N CYS A 425 -10.44 3.09 -14.23
CA CYS A 425 -11.53 4.04 -14.41
C CYS A 425 -11.01 5.24 -15.21
N GLU A 426 -11.62 5.55 -16.36
CA GLU A 426 -11.25 6.67 -17.23
C GLU A 426 -11.81 8.02 -16.74
#